data_82e35a14dd27ee304db4941916129a27
#
_entry.id   82e35a14dd27ee304db4941916129a27
#
_cell.length_a   1.000
_cell.length_b   1.000
_cell.length_c   1.000
_cell.angle_alpha   90.00
_cell.angle_beta   90.00
_cell.angle_gamma   90.00
#
_symmetry.space_group_name_H-M   'P 1'
#
loop_
_entity.id
_entity.type
_entity.pdbx_description
1 polymer ?
#
loop_
_entity_poly.entity_id
_entity_poly.type
_entity_poly.pdbx_seq_one_letter_code
_entity_poly.pdbx_strand_id
1 'polypeptide(L)'
;MAILGERVASPAEMARELKLEVTKVGYHVTALAEAGLIEEVGQRPVRGAVEHFYRAVARPITTAGDEAELTGEERTSFARTVWSLITANATTALEAGTLVERSDHHLTRVPLRVDEEGWSEMADAYMELYERVYEIQAGSAERLGKDPDDPGISVLSVQAFFETPEIAPGVSLAEAQPPVSPPS
;
A
#
# COMPACT_ATOMS: atom_id res chain seq x y z
N MET A 1 14.21 0.92 -4.27
CA MET A 1 13.07 1.48 -3.52
C MET A 1 11.72 1.01 -4.08
N ALA A 2 11.46 1.03 -5.40
CA ALA A 2 10.14 0.63 -5.92
C ALA A 2 9.66 -0.74 -5.41
N ILE A 3 10.45 -1.81 -5.56
CA ILE A 3 10.07 -3.16 -5.12
C ILE A 3 9.70 -3.22 -3.63
N LEU A 4 10.50 -2.62 -2.75
CA LEU A 4 10.26 -2.64 -1.31
C LEU A 4 9.13 -1.69 -0.88
N GLY A 5 8.73 -0.76 -1.71
CA GLY A 5 7.53 0.05 -1.53
C GLY A 5 6.24 -0.70 -1.89
N GLU A 6 6.36 -1.73 -2.74
CA GLU A 6 5.23 -2.52 -3.21
C GLU A 6 5.04 -3.82 -2.40
N ARG A 7 6.15 -4.42 -1.92
CA ARG A 7 6.12 -5.68 -1.19
C ARG A 7 7.34 -5.90 -0.32
N VAL A 8 7.22 -6.83 0.61
CA VAL A 8 8.36 -7.41 1.32
C VAL A 8 9.19 -8.25 0.35
N ALA A 9 10.51 -8.08 0.35
CA ALA A 9 11.41 -8.85 -0.49
C ALA A 9 12.79 -9.05 0.15
N SER A 10 13.44 -10.15 -0.20
CA SER A 10 14.84 -10.39 0.13
C SER A 10 15.79 -9.80 -0.92
N PRO A 11 17.08 -9.55 -0.58
CA PRO A 11 18.07 -9.14 -1.56
C PRO A 11 18.19 -10.11 -2.74
N ALA A 12 17.99 -11.41 -2.51
CA ALA A 12 18.04 -12.43 -3.56
C ALA A 12 16.84 -12.32 -4.51
N GLU A 13 15.64 -12.07 -3.99
CA GLU A 13 14.45 -11.85 -4.80
C GLU A 13 14.55 -10.57 -5.62
N MET A 14 14.98 -9.47 -5.00
CA MET A 14 15.20 -8.20 -5.69
C MET A 14 16.26 -8.33 -6.80
N ALA A 15 17.36 -9.05 -6.53
CA ALA A 15 18.42 -9.28 -7.51
C ALA A 15 17.92 -10.04 -8.74
N ARG A 16 17.06 -11.05 -8.52
CA ARG A 16 16.45 -11.83 -9.59
C ARG A 16 15.53 -10.97 -10.47
N GLU A 17 14.69 -10.15 -9.85
CA GLU A 17 13.75 -9.28 -10.55
C GLU A 17 14.45 -8.17 -11.33
N LEU A 18 15.45 -7.55 -10.70
CA LEU A 18 16.24 -6.48 -11.32
C LEU A 18 17.30 -7.01 -12.30
N LYS A 19 17.49 -8.33 -12.39
CA LYS A 19 18.57 -8.99 -13.17
C LYS A 19 19.95 -8.47 -12.80
N LEU A 20 20.19 -8.28 -11.50
CA LEU A 20 21.44 -7.81 -10.91
C LEU A 20 22.07 -8.90 -10.04
N GLU A 21 23.36 -8.71 -9.70
CA GLU A 21 24.04 -9.59 -8.75
C GLU A 21 23.55 -9.36 -7.32
N VAL A 22 23.33 -10.44 -6.56
CA VAL A 22 22.85 -10.39 -5.17
C VAL A 22 23.77 -9.55 -4.29
N THR A 23 25.07 -9.64 -4.48
CA THR A 23 26.06 -8.86 -3.72
C THR A 23 25.88 -7.35 -3.91
N LYS A 24 25.61 -6.92 -5.14
CA LYS A 24 25.36 -5.51 -5.46
C LYS A 24 24.07 -5.01 -4.81
N VAL A 25 23.01 -5.81 -4.90
CA VAL A 25 21.73 -5.49 -4.26
C VAL A 25 21.88 -5.48 -2.73
N GLY A 26 22.59 -6.45 -2.16
CA GLY A 26 22.88 -6.52 -0.73
C GLY A 26 23.55 -5.25 -0.19
N TYR A 27 24.54 -4.73 -0.91
CA TYR A 27 25.18 -3.46 -0.55
C TYR A 27 24.18 -2.29 -0.47
N HIS A 28 23.30 -2.17 -1.46
CA HIS A 28 22.29 -1.12 -1.45
C HIS A 28 21.24 -1.32 -0.35
N VAL A 29 20.86 -2.57 -0.09
CA VAL A 29 19.93 -2.90 1.01
C VAL A 29 20.51 -2.50 2.36
N THR A 30 21.78 -2.81 2.62
CA THR A 30 22.46 -2.39 3.84
C THR A 30 22.48 -0.86 3.98
N ALA A 31 22.85 -0.14 2.94
CA ALA A 31 22.88 1.32 2.96
C ALA A 31 21.49 1.93 3.19
N LEU A 32 20.44 1.35 2.59
CA LEU A 32 19.06 1.80 2.79
C LEU A 32 18.56 1.51 4.22
N ALA A 33 18.95 0.36 4.80
CA ALA A 33 18.61 0.01 6.18
C ALA A 33 19.32 0.93 7.18
N GLU A 34 20.61 1.21 6.98
CA GLU A 34 21.38 2.16 7.79
C GLU A 34 20.82 3.59 7.72
N ALA A 35 20.27 3.98 6.57
CA ALA A 35 19.58 5.25 6.39
C ALA A 35 18.14 5.26 6.96
N GLY A 36 17.65 4.14 7.53
CA GLY A 36 16.30 4.03 8.06
C GLY A 36 15.19 4.08 6.98
N LEU A 37 15.55 3.85 5.71
CA LEU A 37 14.62 3.87 4.58
C LEU A 37 13.95 2.52 4.34
N ILE A 38 14.51 1.45 4.88
CA ILE A 38 13.95 0.11 4.90
C ILE A 38 14.18 -0.52 6.26
N GLU A 39 13.33 -1.47 6.64
CA GLU A 39 13.48 -2.25 7.86
C GLU A 39 13.43 -3.74 7.56
N GLU A 40 14.13 -4.51 8.39
CA GLU A 40 14.05 -5.97 8.34
C GLU A 40 12.77 -6.42 9.05
N VAL A 41 11.97 -7.22 8.33
CA VAL A 41 10.67 -7.70 8.82
C VAL A 41 10.61 -9.22 9.03
N GLY A 42 11.66 -9.94 8.65
CA GLY A 42 11.72 -11.39 8.85
C GLY A 42 13.02 -12.01 8.36
N GLN A 43 13.24 -13.25 8.77
CA GLN A 43 14.40 -14.06 8.40
C GLN A 43 13.97 -15.47 8.03
N ARG A 44 14.68 -16.07 7.07
CA ARG A 44 14.49 -17.47 6.68
C ARG A 44 15.83 -18.20 6.60
N PRO A 45 15.98 -19.36 7.26
CA PRO A 45 17.17 -20.22 7.08
C PRO A 45 17.20 -20.80 5.67
N VAL A 46 18.32 -20.66 4.95
CA VAL A 46 18.51 -21.20 3.60
C VAL A 46 19.89 -21.83 3.48
N ARG A 47 19.97 -23.16 3.36
CA ARG A 47 21.17 -23.95 3.05
C ARG A 47 22.48 -23.41 3.70
N GLY A 48 22.45 -23.17 5.02
CA GLY A 48 23.62 -22.73 5.79
C GLY A 48 23.82 -21.20 5.85
N ALA A 49 22.87 -20.42 5.36
CA ALA A 49 22.81 -18.99 5.49
C ALA A 49 21.43 -18.55 6.03
N VAL A 50 21.30 -17.28 6.38
CA VAL A 50 20.01 -16.65 6.75
C VAL A 50 19.68 -15.65 5.66
N GLU A 51 18.49 -15.79 5.09
CA GLU A 51 17.92 -14.82 4.16
C GLU A 51 17.08 -13.83 4.95
N HIS A 52 17.37 -12.55 4.80
CA HIS A 52 16.70 -11.44 5.47
C HIS A 52 15.69 -10.80 4.53
N PHE A 53 14.51 -10.50 5.03
CA PHE A 53 13.42 -9.87 4.30
C PHE A 53 13.24 -8.44 4.77
N TYR A 54 13.14 -7.54 3.82
CA TYR A 54 13.04 -6.11 4.05
C TYR A 54 11.75 -5.55 3.44
N ARG A 55 11.26 -4.49 4.03
CA ARG A 55 10.25 -3.61 3.43
C ARG A 55 10.78 -2.18 3.43
N ALA A 56 10.25 -1.34 2.56
CA ALA A 56 10.42 0.09 2.75
C ALA A 56 9.84 0.46 4.11
N VAL A 57 10.56 1.24 4.89
CA VAL A 57 9.91 2.03 5.94
C VAL A 57 9.03 2.97 5.14
N ALA A 58 7.79 2.53 4.89
CA ALA A 58 6.77 3.45 4.54
C ALA A 58 6.66 4.35 5.78
N ARG A 59 7.39 5.45 5.78
CA ARG A 59 6.85 6.59 6.47
C ARG A 59 5.57 6.86 5.72
N PRO A 60 4.38 6.68 6.33
CA PRO A 60 3.24 7.32 5.73
C PRO A 60 3.69 8.75 5.55
N ILE A 61 3.61 9.29 4.34
CA ILE A 61 3.79 10.72 4.11
C ILE A 61 2.55 11.38 4.72
N THR A 62 2.31 11.11 5.98
CA THR A 62 1.10 11.51 6.69
C THR A 62 1.24 11.40 8.20
N THR A 63 2.45 11.30 8.74
CA THR A 63 2.58 11.76 10.12
C THR A 63 2.64 13.28 10.06
N ALA A 64 1.86 13.95 10.87
CA ALA A 64 1.85 15.42 10.98
C ALA A 64 3.27 16.01 11.18
N GLY A 65 4.27 15.19 11.49
CA GLY A 65 5.69 15.55 11.58
C GLY A 65 6.40 15.64 10.23
N ASP A 66 6.16 14.69 9.32
CA ASP A 66 6.84 14.67 8.00
C ASP A 66 6.22 15.70 7.04
N GLU A 67 4.92 16.00 7.20
CA GLU A 67 4.24 17.05 6.43
C GLU A 67 4.62 18.47 6.86
N ALA A 68 5.10 18.65 8.09
CA ALA A 68 5.53 19.96 8.56
C ALA A 68 6.76 20.48 7.81
N GLU A 69 7.56 19.61 7.18
CA GLU A 69 8.72 19.97 6.36
C GLU A 69 8.37 20.28 4.90
N LEU A 70 7.17 19.87 4.42
CA LEU A 70 6.72 20.10 3.05
C LEU A 70 5.94 21.42 2.94
N THR A 71 6.18 22.16 1.86
CA THR A 71 5.33 23.29 1.49
C THR A 71 3.92 22.82 1.09
N GLY A 72 2.94 23.71 1.12
CA GLY A 72 1.57 23.39 0.69
C GLY A 72 1.49 22.92 -0.77
N GLU A 73 2.37 23.41 -1.65
CA GLU A 73 2.46 23.01 -3.05
C GLU A 73 3.02 21.59 -3.20
N GLU A 74 4.06 21.26 -2.44
CA GLU A 74 4.65 19.90 -2.43
C GLU A 74 3.66 18.86 -1.89
N ARG A 75 2.93 19.17 -0.80
CA ARG A 75 1.85 18.30 -0.30
C ARG A 75 0.77 18.06 -1.35
N THR A 76 0.34 19.13 -2.03
CA THR A 76 -0.69 19.01 -3.08
C THR A 76 -0.21 18.20 -4.26
N SER A 77 1.02 18.40 -4.72
CA SER A 77 1.64 17.66 -5.81
C SER A 77 1.75 16.17 -5.47
N PHE A 78 2.19 15.88 -4.26
CA PHE A 78 2.29 14.52 -3.75
C PHE A 78 0.91 13.83 -3.69
N ALA A 79 -0.08 14.46 -3.09
CA ALA A 79 -1.44 13.94 -3.00
C ALA A 79 -2.04 13.64 -4.39
N ARG A 80 -1.80 14.51 -5.38
CA ARG A 80 -2.21 14.27 -6.77
C ARG A 80 -1.56 13.01 -7.36
N THR A 81 -0.26 12.83 -7.11
CA THR A 81 0.49 11.66 -7.61
C THR A 81 -0.05 10.37 -7.00
N VAL A 82 -0.22 10.33 -5.68
CA VAL A 82 -0.78 9.16 -4.98
C VAL A 82 -2.19 8.85 -5.48
N TRP A 83 -3.04 9.87 -5.61
CA TRP A 83 -4.41 9.70 -6.10
C TRP A 83 -4.47 9.19 -7.53
N SER A 84 -3.57 9.66 -8.40
CA SER A 84 -3.44 9.16 -9.77
C SER A 84 -3.06 7.68 -9.81
N LEU A 85 -2.12 7.25 -8.95
CA LEU A 85 -1.70 5.85 -8.84
C LEU A 85 -2.85 4.96 -8.33
N ILE A 86 -3.57 5.40 -7.28
CA ILE A 86 -4.74 4.70 -6.75
C ILE A 86 -5.77 4.50 -7.86
N THR A 87 -6.10 5.56 -8.60
CA THR A 87 -7.08 5.52 -9.68
C THR A 87 -6.64 4.58 -10.81
N ALA A 88 -5.39 4.65 -11.23
CA ALA A 88 -4.84 3.79 -12.27
C ALA A 88 -4.91 2.30 -11.86
N ASN A 89 -4.47 1.97 -10.64
CA ASN A 89 -4.51 0.60 -10.14
C ASN A 89 -5.93 0.08 -9.99
N ALA A 90 -6.85 0.89 -9.47
CA ALA A 90 -8.26 0.52 -9.33
C ALA A 90 -8.93 0.28 -10.70
N THR A 91 -8.62 1.13 -11.70
CA THR A 91 -9.10 0.97 -13.07
C THR A 91 -8.59 -0.34 -13.68
N THR A 92 -7.29 -0.61 -13.55
CA THR A 92 -6.69 -1.87 -14.05
C THR A 92 -7.33 -3.09 -13.40
N ALA A 93 -7.54 -3.07 -12.08
CA ALA A 93 -8.18 -4.18 -11.36
C ALA A 93 -9.65 -4.36 -11.77
N LEU A 94 -10.37 -3.26 -12.05
CA LEU A 94 -11.75 -3.29 -12.52
C LEU A 94 -11.83 -3.89 -13.93
N GLU A 95 -10.96 -3.46 -14.85
CA GLU A 95 -10.89 -3.98 -16.22
C GLU A 95 -10.49 -5.47 -16.27
N ALA A 96 -9.62 -5.90 -15.37
CA ALA A 96 -9.25 -7.30 -15.21
C ALA A 96 -10.32 -8.14 -14.48
N GLY A 97 -11.34 -7.53 -13.90
CA GLY A 97 -12.37 -8.19 -13.08
C GLY A 97 -11.93 -8.56 -11.67
N THR A 98 -10.65 -8.37 -11.31
CA THR A 98 -10.09 -8.82 -10.03
C THR A 98 -10.55 -7.97 -8.84
N LEU A 99 -11.01 -6.74 -9.08
CA LEU A 99 -11.48 -5.84 -8.01
C LEU A 99 -12.66 -6.42 -7.22
N VAL A 100 -13.53 -7.19 -7.90
CA VAL A 100 -14.77 -7.75 -7.32
C VAL A 100 -14.80 -9.28 -7.34
N GLU A 101 -13.74 -9.95 -7.77
CA GLU A 101 -13.68 -11.40 -7.91
C GLU A 101 -13.88 -12.13 -6.58
N ARG A 102 -13.27 -11.61 -5.51
CA ARG A 102 -13.39 -12.19 -4.18
C ARG A 102 -14.61 -11.62 -3.46
N SER A 103 -15.42 -12.48 -2.89
CA SER A 103 -16.63 -12.08 -2.13
C SER A 103 -16.34 -11.34 -0.83
N ASP A 104 -15.09 -11.46 -0.33
CA ASP A 104 -14.58 -10.81 0.89
C ASP A 104 -13.75 -9.54 0.61
N HIS A 105 -13.79 -9.01 -0.63
CA HIS A 105 -13.22 -7.71 -0.93
C HIS A 105 -13.93 -6.59 -0.16
N HIS A 106 -13.22 -5.51 0.11
CA HIS A 106 -13.78 -4.36 0.81
C HIS A 106 -13.69 -3.09 -0.04
N LEU A 107 -14.82 -2.50 -0.32
CA LEU A 107 -14.92 -1.22 -1.01
C LEU A 107 -15.99 -0.37 -0.33
N THR A 108 -15.58 0.66 0.39
CA THR A 108 -16.49 1.48 1.19
C THR A 108 -16.27 2.96 0.94
N ARG A 109 -17.35 3.69 0.75
CA ARG A 109 -17.39 5.15 0.73
C ARG A 109 -18.47 5.61 1.70
N VAL A 110 -18.06 6.30 2.77
CA VAL A 110 -18.96 6.81 3.80
C VAL A 110 -18.76 8.31 3.93
N PRO A 111 -19.73 9.15 3.52
CA PRO A 111 -19.72 10.56 3.85
C PRO A 111 -20.08 10.76 5.33
N LEU A 112 -19.22 11.45 6.06
CA LEU A 112 -19.36 11.69 7.50
C LEU A 112 -19.29 13.18 7.80
N ARG A 113 -19.85 13.59 8.92
CA ARG A 113 -19.61 14.88 9.56
C ARG A 113 -19.18 14.61 10.99
N VAL A 114 -17.98 15.06 11.35
CA VAL A 114 -17.36 14.86 12.66
C VAL A 114 -16.89 16.22 13.20
N ASP A 115 -16.70 16.31 14.49
CA ASP A 115 -15.99 17.40 15.16
C ASP A 115 -14.47 17.10 15.24
N GLU A 116 -13.70 17.98 15.86
CA GLU A 116 -12.23 17.81 15.99
C GLU A 116 -11.86 16.56 16.78
N GLU A 117 -12.63 16.19 17.80
CA GLU A 117 -12.41 14.97 18.57
C GLU A 117 -12.64 13.74 17.70
N GLY A 118 -13.75 13.67 16.99
CA GLY A 118 -14.06 12.58 16.05
C GLY A 118 -13.09 12.51 14.87
N TRP A 119 -12.54 13.65 14.42
CA TRP A 119 -11.44 13.66 13.44
C TRP A 119 -10.20 12.99 14.02
N SER A 120 -9.79 13.32 15.25
CA SER A 120 -8.64 12.72 15.91
C SER A 120 -8.82 11.22 16.12
N GLU A 121 -9.99 10.79 16.61
CA GLU A 121 -10.33 9.37 16.77
C GLU A 121 -10.24 8.60 15.44
N MET A 122 -10.71 9.19 14.34
CA MET A 122 -10.59 8.60 13.02
C MET A 122 -9.12 8.48 12.58
N ALA A 123 -8.31 9.51 12.81
CA ALA A 123 -6.90 9.50 12.48
C ALA A 123 -6.18 8.34 13.20
N ASP A 124 -6.43 8.17 14.49
CA ASP A 124 -5.87 7.08 15.29
C ASP A 124 -6.31 5.70 14.77
N ALA A 125 -7.61 5.53 14.48
CA ALA A 125 -8.14 4.28 13.93
C ALA A 125 -7.54 3.91 12.56
N TYR A 126 -7.31 4.91 11.69
CA TYR A 126 -6.62 4.68 10.40
C TYR A 126 -5.14 4.32 10.60
N MET A 127 -4.46 4.89 11.59
CA MET A 127 -3.09 4.51 11.92
C MET A 127 -3.00 3.08 12.46
N GLU A 128 -3.89 2.68 13.38
CA GLU A 128 -3.97 1.31 13.87
C GLU A 128 -4.21 0.30 12.75
N LEU A 129 -5.13 0.61 11.83
CA LEU A 129 -5.40 -0.23 10.67
C LEU A 129 -4.17 -0.32 9.75
N TYR A 130 -3.45 0.79 9.55
CA TYR A 130 -2.22 0.82 8.78
C TYR A 130 -1.16 -0.12 9.37
N GLU A 131 -0.88 -0.01 10.66
CA GLU A 131 0.07 -0.89 11.35
C GLU A 131 -0.35 -2.35 11.24
N ARG A 132 -1.63 -2.64 11.43
CA ARG A 132 -2.16 -3.99 11.32
C ARG A 132 -2.01 -4.59 9.92
N VAL A 133 -2.19 -3.81 8.87
CA VAL A 133 -1.96 -4.25 7.47
C VAL A 133 -0.51 -4.67 7.27
N TYR A 134 0.45 -3.95 7.84
CA TYR A 134 1.87 -4.32 7.75
C TYR A 134 2.22 -5.57 8.55
N GLU A 135 1.66 -5.76 9.74
CA GLU A 135 1.81 -7.02 10.48
C GLU A 135 1.30 -8.23 9.68
N ILE A 136 0.12 -8.08 9.04
CA ILE A 136 -0.46 -9.12 8.19
C ILE A 136 0.46 -9.41 7.00
N GLN A 137 1.00 -8.37 6.36
CA GLN A 137 1.94 -8.52 5.26
C GLN A 137 3.20 -9.26 5.68
N ALA A 138 3.80 -8.89 6.82
CA ALA A 138 4.99 -9.55 7.35
C ALA A 138 4.74 -11.03 7.63
N GLY A 139 3.65 -11.37 8.33
CA GLY A 139 3.26 -12.75 8.60
C GLY A 139 2.93 -13.55 7.33
N SER A 140 2.37 -12.89 6.30
CA SER A 140 2.11 -13.51 5.01
C SER A 140 3.40 -13.79 4.25
N ALA A 141 4.34 -12.86 4.24
CA ALA A 141 5.65 -13.03 3.62
C ALA A 141 6.43 -14.21 4.25
N GLU A 142 6.35 -14.38 5.58
CA GLU A 142 6.95 -15.52 6.25
C GLU A 142 6.33 -16.85 5.80
N ARG A 143 5.02 -16.92 5.62
CA ARG A 143 4.33 -18.14 5.13
C ARG A 143 4.68 -18.44 3.67
N LEU A 144 4.60 -17.46 2.78
CA LEU A 144 4.99 -17.60 1.37
C LEU A 144 6.47 -18.00 1.22
N GLY A 145 7.32 -17.50 2.12
CA GLY A 145 8.73 -17.90 2.15
C GLY A 145 8.95 -19.38 2.48
N LYS A 146 7.98 -20.06 3.10
CA LYS A 146 8.05 -21.51 3.41
C LYS A 146 7.52 -22.39 2.28
N ASP A 147 6.74 -21.84 1.37
CA ASP A 147 6.16 -22.54 0.22
C ASP A 147 6.52 -21.76 -1.08
N PRO A 148 7.63 -22.14 -1.73
CA PRO A 148 8.08 -21.49 -2.95
C PRO A 148 7.15 -21.68 -4.15
N ASP A 149 6.23 -22.63 -4.09
CA ASP A 149 5.28 -22.93 -5.17
C ASP A 149 3.98 -22.14 -5.01
N ASP A 150 3.74 -21.49 -3.85
CA ASP A 150 2.62 -20.58 -3.65
C ASP A 150 2.92 -19.21 -4.27
N PRO A 151 2.22 -18.81 -5.35
CA PRO A 151 2.44 -17.51 -5.99
C PRO A 151 1.99 -16.33 -5.13
N GLY A 152 1.21 -16.57 -4.07
CA GLY A 152 0.57 -15.54 -3.28
C GLY A 152 -0.55 -14.81 -4.03
N ILE A 153 -1.11 -13.80 -3.37
CA ILE A 153 -2.15 -12.93 -3.92
C ILE A 153 -1.65 -11.50 -3.90
N SER A 154 -1.65 -10.83 -5.07
CA SER A 154 -1.35 -9.40 -5.15
C SER A 154 -2.56 -8.60 -4.64
N VAL A 155 -2.35 -7.81 -3.59
CA VAL A 155 -3.39 -7.00 -2.95
C VAL A 155 -2.98 -5.54 -2.92
N LEU A 156 -3.88 -4.64 -3.26
CA LEU A 156 -3.77 -3.22 -3.01
C LEU A 156 -4.73 -2.84 -1.88
N SER A 157 -4.19 -2.41 -0.75
CA SER A 157 -4.97 -1.79 0.34
C SER A 157 -4.88 -0.28 0.21
N VAL A 158 -6.03 0.38 0.12
CA VAL A 158 -6.14 1.83 0.03
C VAL A 158 -6.91 2.34 1.23
N GLN A 159 -6.31 3.26 1.97
CA GLN A 159 -6.93 3.91 3.11
C GLN A 159 -6.84 5.41 2.88
N ALA A 160 -7.97 6.10 2.91
CA ALA A 160 -8.02 7.54 2.75
C ALA A 160 -9.20 8.11 3.54
N PHE A 161 -8.93 9.09 4.40
CA PHE A 161 -9.94 10.01 4.89
C PHE A 161 -9.38 11.43 4.77
N PHE A 162 -10.22 12.37 4.43
CA PHE A 162 -9.83 13.75 4.18
C PHE A 162 -11.03 14.67 4.28
N GLU A 163 -10.76 15.93 4.59
CA GLU A 163 -11.78 16.96 4.58
C GLU A 163 -12.29 17.24 3.16
N THR A 164 -13.61 17.34 3.00
CA THR A 164 -14.22 17.74 1.73
C THR A 164 -14.88 19.09 1.87
N PRO A 165 -14.83 19.97 0.86
CA PRO A 165 -15.41 21.33 0.96
C PRO A 165 -16.93 21.32 1.20
N GLU A 166 -17.65 20.41 0.62
CA GLU A 166 -19.05 20.09 0.90
C GLU A 166 -19.39 18.76 0.24
N ILE A 167 -19.95 17.85 1.01
CA ILE A 167 -20.49 16.62 0.42
C ILE A 167 -21.82 16.99 -0.19
N ALA A 168 -21.84 17.18 -1.52
CA ALA A 168 -23.10 17.34 -2.21
C ALA A 168 -24.05 16.20 -1.80
N PRO A 169 -25.29 16.48 -1.37
CA PRO A 169 -26.22 15.46 -0.96
C PRO A 169 -26.42 14.46 -2.10
N GLY A 170 -25.86 13.26 -1.87
CA GLY A 170 -26.13 12.06 -2.62
C GLY A 170 -26.07 12.13 -4.14
N VAL A 171 -24.90 11.87 -4.71
CA VAL A 171 -24.94 11.10 -5.96
C VAL A 171 -25.45 9.72 -5.56
N SER A 172 -26.71 9.47 -5.83
CA SER A 172 -27.33 8.16 -5.65
C SER A 172 -26.57 7.13 -6.49
N LEU A 173 -26.35 5.94 -5.95
CA LEU A 173 -25.79 4.83 -6.75
C LEU A 173 -26.59 4.59 -8.04
N ALA A 174 -27.88 4.97 -8.08
CA ALA A 174 -28.73 4.92 -9.27
C ALA A 174 -28.29 5.92 -10.37
N GLU A 175 -27.69 7.06 -10.00
CA GLU A 175 -27.20 8.06 -10.97
C GLU A 175 -25.77 7.79 -11.44
N ALA A 176 -25.04 6.92 -10.72
CA ALA A 176 -23.68 6.50 -11.09
C ALA A 176 -23.65 5.27 -12.03
N GLN A 177 -24.77 4.68 -12.38
CA GLN A 177 -24.79 3.58 -13.33
C GLN A 177 -24.51 4.11 -14.76
N PRO A 178 -23.48 3.57 -15.45
CA PRO A 178 -23.32 3.84 -16.87
C PRO A 178 -24.58 3.37 -17.63
N PRO A 179 -24.97 4.04 -18.72
CA PRO A 179 -26.13 3.64 -19.48
C PRO A 179 -25.95 2.18 -19.93
N VAL A 180 -26.91 1.34 -19.55
CA VAL A 180 -26.96 -0.06 -19.98
C VAL A 180 -27.13 -0.05 -21.50
N SER A 181 -26.11 -0.50 -22.23
CA SER A 181 -26.22 -0.67 -23.68
C SER A 181 -27.36 -1.66 -23.97
N PRO A 182 -28.31 -1.34 -24.88
CA PRO A 182 -29.38 -2.27 -25.21
C PRO A 182 -28.80 -3.56 -25.78
N PRO A 183 -29.41 -4.72 -25.50
CA PRO A 183 -28.97 -5.98 -26.07
C PRO A 183 -29.14 -5.94 -27.60
N SER A 184 -28.11 -6.36 -28.32
CA SER A 184 -28.07 -6.52 -29.78
C SER A 184 -28.92 -7.69 -30.22
#